data_4477f6dc4b2d95176ea500ad67610260
#
_entry.id   4477f6dc4b2d95176ea500ad67610260
#
_cell.length_a   1.000
_cell.length_b   1.000
_cell.length_c   1.000
_cell.angle_alpha   90.00
_cell.angle_beta   90.00
_cell.angle_gamma   90.00
#
_symmetry.space_group_name_H-M   'P 1'
#
loop_
_entity.id
_entity.type
_entity.pdbx_description
1 polymer ?
#
loop_
_entity_poly.entity_id
_entity_poly.type
_entity_poly.pdbx_seq_one_letter_code
_entity_poly.pdbx_strand_id
1 'polypeptide(L)'
;MLKRIRHIGVIVEDFERAVEKFRGFGLPCTEVIEVKEVGAKIAFMPIGDTMLELIYHTGPARDEDRVGHVVRQHPGALNHLCFEVDNLEASIQDFQKNGARLVEGCPKPGAHGRIAFLYPETTEGVLIELCEV
;
A
#
# COMPACT_ATOMS: atom_id res chain seq x y z
N MET A 1 -14.98 -1.96 -10.54
CA MET A 1 -15.63 -2.63 -9.38
C MET A 1 -14.59 -3.13 -8.41
N LEU A 2 -14.84 -2.96 -7.13
CA LEU A 2 -13.98 -3.51 -6.09
C LEU A 2 -14.20 -5.02 -5.98
N LYS A 3 -13.12 -5.78 -6.00
CA LYS A 3 -13.19 -7.25 -5.94
C LYS A 3 -12.99 -7.79 -4.53
N ARG A 4 -12.02 -7.23 -3.81
CA ARG A 4 -11.67 -7.68 -2.46
C ARG A 4 -10.66 -6.72 -1.83
N ILE A 5 -10.46 -6.86 -0.52
CA ILE A 5 -9.28 -6.26 0.11
C ILE A 5 -8.09 -7.15 -0.24
N ARG A 6 -7.14 -6.60 -0.99
CA ARG A 6 -5.96 -7.34 -1.40
C ARG A 6 -4.92 -7.37 -0.31
N HIS A 7 -4.62 -6.22 0.27
CA HIS A 7 -3.66 -6.18 1.37
C HIS A 7 -3.93 -5.06 2.34
N ILE A 8 -3.33 -5.20 3.53
CA ILE A 8 -3.28 -4.19 4.56
C ILE A 8 -1.82 -3.85 4.76
N GLY A 9 -1.45 -2.58 4.58
CA GLY A 9 -0.08 -2.11 4.77
C GLY A 9 0.16 -1.68 6.20
N VAL A 10 1.27 -2.15 6.78
CA VAL A 10 1.67 -1.84 8.15
C VAL A 10 3.10 -1.31 8.10
N ILE A 11 3.33 -0.11 8.63
CA ILE A 11 4.66 0.47 8.70
C ILE A 11 5.37 -0.06 9.94
N VAL A 12 6.60 -0.53 9.76
CA VAL A 12 7.41 -1.07 10.86
C VAL A 12 8.73 -0.29 10.97
N GLU A 13 9.29 -0.23 12.19
CA GLU A 13 10.53 0.49 12.45
C GLU A 13 11.76 -0.42 12.39
N ASP A 14 11.59 -1.71 12.66
CA ASP A 14 12.64 -2.72 12.63
C ASP A 14 12.12 -3.89 11.80
N PHE A 15 12.65 -4.01 10.59
CA PHE A 15 12.10 -4.96 9.61
C PHE A 15 12.25 -6.41 10.06
N GLU A 16 13.47 -6.83 10.40
CA GLU A 16 13.74 -8.23 10.77
C GLU A 16 12.97 -8.63 12.02
N ARG A 17 12.95 -7.74 13.00
CA ARG A 17 12.22 -7.99 14.25
C ARG A 17 10.72 -8.10 14.01
N ALA A 18 10.16 -7.24 13.14
CA ALA A 18 8.74 -7.29 12.82
C ALA A 18 8.38 -8.59 12.10
N VAL A 19 9.18 -8.99 11.11
CA VAL A 19 8.96 -10.24 10.38
C VAL A 19 8.98 -11.43 11.32
N GLU A 20 9.98 -11.50 12.21
CA GLU A 20 10.10 -12.58 13.19
C GLU A 20 8.89 -12.61 14.14
N LYS A 21 8.49 -11.43 14.63
CA LYS A 21 7.36 -11.34 15.55
C LYS A 21 6.07 -11.82 14.91
N PHE A 22 5.78 -11.37 13.70
CA PHE A 22 4.55 -11.74 13.00
C PHE A 22 4.56 -13.21 12.57
N ARG A 23 5.73 -13.77 12.23
CA ARG A 23 5.87 -15.22 12.04
C ARG A 23 5.49 -15.98 13.31
N GLY A 24 5.93 -15.49 14.47
CA GLY A 24 5.59 -16.07 15.76
C GLY A 24 4.10 -16.05 16.05
N PHE A 25 3.37 -15.10 15.47
CA PHE A 25 1.91 -15.03 15.58
C PHE A 25 1.20 -16.00 14.62
N GLY A 26 1.95 -16.67 13.74
CA GLY A 26 1.38 -17.65 12.82
C GLY A 26 1.29 -17.19 11.37
N LEU A 27 1.86 -16.02 11.02
CA LEU A 27 1.83 -15.53 9.64
C LEU A 27 3.08 -15.99 8.90
N PRO A 28 2.95 -16.74 7.79
CA PRO A 28 4.12 -17.06 6.97
C PRO A 28 4.58 -15.83 6.18
N CYS A 29 5.88 -15.67 6.00
CA CYS A 29 6.43 -14.68 5.08
C CYS A 29 6.81 -15.39 3.80
N THR A 30 6.12 -15.09 2.71
CA THR A 30 6.31 -15.80 1.44
C THR A 30 7.24 -15.08 0.48
N GLU A 31 7.45 -13.77 0.69
CA GLU A 31 8.24 -12.96 -0.23
C GLU A 31 8.74 -11.72 0.50
N VAL A 32 9.94 -11.27 0.13
CA VAL A 32 10.47 -9.97 0.55
C VAL A 32 10.92 -9.25 -0.71
N ILE A 33 10.44 -8.03 -0.91
CA ILE A 33 10.83 -7.18 -2.04
C ILE A 33 11.44 -5.90 -1.50
N GLU A 34 12.56 -5.49 -2.10
CA GLU A 34 13.17 -4.19 -1.84
C GLU A 34 12.96 -3.31 -3.06
N VAL A 35 12.26 -2.19 -2.88
CA VAL A 35 11.98 -1.23 -3.94
C VAL A 35 12.87 -0.02 -3.70
N LYS A 36 14.08 -0.05 -4.26
CA LYS A 36 15.11 0.96 -3.99
C LYS A 36 14.70 2.34 -4.48
N GLU A 37 13.96 2.42 -5.57
CA GLU A 37 13.53 3.66 -6.18
C GLU A 37 12.65 4.49 -5.25
N VAL A 38 11.90 3.85 -4.37
CA VAL A 38 11.02 4.53 -3.42
C VAL A 38 11.49 4.36 -1.97
N GLY A 39 12.62 3.69 -1.75
CA GLY A 39 13.18 3.49 -0.42
C GLY A 39 12.30 2.65 0.50
N ALA A 40 11.80 1.52 -0.01
CA ALA A 40 10.93 0.64 0.77
C ALA A 40 11.40 -0.80 0.71
N LYS A 41 11.23 -1.52 1.81
CA LYS A 41 11.43 -2.96 1.91
C LYS A 41 10.15 -3.56 2.46
N ILE A 42 9.60 -4.55 1.77
CA ILE A 42 8.26 -5.05 2.03
C ILE A 42 8.31 -6.56 2.24
N ALA A 43 7.73 -7.02 3.37
CA ALA A 43 7.51 -8.45 3.62
C ALA A 43 6.05 -8.78 3.36
N PHE A 44 5.80 -9.81 2.58
CA PHE A 44 4.47 -10.25 2.20
C PHE A 44 4.06 -11.46 3.03
N MET A 45 3.00 -11.29 3.82
CA MET A 45 2.51 -12.31 4.75
C MET A 45 1.05 -12.63 4.42
N PRO A 46 0.79 -13.65 3.59
CA PRO A 46 -0.59 -14.00 3.23
C PRO A 46 -1.36 -14.58 4.42
N ILE A 47 -2.63 -14.22 4.51
CA ILE A 47 -3.56 -14.75 5.48
C ILE A 47 -4.94 -14.84 4.82
N GLY A 48 -5.41 -16.09 4.55
CA GLY A 48 -6.64 -16.28 3.77
C GLY A 48 -6.50 -15.64 2.40
N ASP A 49 -7.48 -14.84 2.03
CA ASP A 49 -7.52 -14.14 0.74
C ASP A 49 -6.85 -12.77 0.80
N THR A 50 -6.32 -12.38 1.94
CA THR A 50 -5.73 -11.05 2.16
C THR A 50 -4.24 -11.20 2.45
N MET A 51 -3.49 -10.17 2.17
CA MET A 51 -2.06 -10.10 2.42
C MET A 51 -1.80 -9.04 3.48
N LEU A 52 -1.02 -9.36 4.49
CA LEU A 52 -0.42 -8.35 5.35
C LEU A 52 0.92 -7.97 4.75
N GLU A 53 1.17 -6.68 4.57
CA GLU A 53 2.45 -6.19 4.08
C GLU A 53 3.13 -5.38 5.16
N LEU A 54 4.27 -5.88 5.63
CA LEU A 54 5.11 -5.13 6.56
C LEU A 54 6.05 -4.26 5.74
N ILE A 55 5.97 -2.94 5.93
CA ILE A 55 6.69 -1.97 5.12
C ILE A 55 7.70 -1.23 5.99
N TYR A 56 8.97 -1.28 5.57
CA TYR A 56 10.04 -0.54 6.19
C TYR A 56 10.57 0.48 5.21
N HIS A 57 10.64 1.75 5.64
CA HIS A 57 11.18 2.82 4.80
C HIS A 57 12.66 3.00 5.11
N THR A 58 13.52 2.88 4.08
CA THR A 58 14.97 2.96 4.20
C THR A 58 15.50 4.39 4.16
N GLY A 59 14.62 5.37 4.00
CA GLY A 59 14.99 6.77 3.96
C GLY A 59 13.80 7.64 3.58
N PRO A 60 14.02 8.96 3.42
CA PRO A 60 12.94 9.86 3.03
C PRO A 60 12.51 9.61 1.59
N ALA A 61 11.27 9.99 1.27
CA ALA A 61 10.78 9.94 -0.10
C ALA A 61 11.56 10.94 -0.97
N ARG A 62 11.77 10.59 -2.25
CA ARG A 62 12.32 11.53 -3.22
C ARG A 62 11.32 12.66 -3.45
N ASP A 63 11.81 13.85 -3.82
CA ASP A 63 10.94 15.03 -3.99
C ASP A 63 9.82 14.78 -4.98
N GLU A 64 10.09 14.07 -6.07
CA GLU A 64 9.09 13.76 -7.12
C GLU A 64 8.17 12.59 -6.77
N ASP A 65 8.46 11.85 -5.71
CA ASP A 65 7.67 10.67 -5.33
C ASP A 65 6.50 11.09 -4.42
N ARG A 66 5.41 11.57 -5.04
CA ARG A 66 4.24 12.04 -4.28
C ARG A 66 3.57 10.91 -3.51
N VAL A 67 3.51 9.71 -4.08
CA VAL A 67 2.97 8.54 -3.37
C VAL A 67 3.78 8.26 -2.12
N GLY A 68 5.11 8.25 -2.24
CA GLY A 68 6.00 8.03 -1.10
C GLY A 68 5.80 9.06 0.01
N HIS A 69 5.61 10.33 -0.35
CA HIS A 69 5.33 11.38 0.62
C HIS A 69 4.01 11.14 1.35
N VAL A 70 2.95 10.80 0.60
CA VAL A 70 1.63 10.56 1.19
C VAL A 70 1.65 9.36 2.13
N VAL A 71 2.27 8.25 1.70
CA VAL A 71 2.37 7.03 2.52
C VAL A 71 3.11 7.31 3.83
N ARG A 72 4.22 8.04 3.78
CA ARG A 72 5.03 8.32 4.98
C ARG A 72 4.37 9.31 5.93
N GLN A 73 3.49 10.16 5.44
CA GLN A 73 2.80 11.15 6.27
C GLN A 73 1.56 10.60 6.96
N HIS A 74 1.06 9.46 6.50
CA HIS A 74 -0.13 8.87 7.10
C HIS A 74 0.23 8.29 8.48
N PRO A 75 -0.45 8.73 9.57
CA PRO A 75 -0.07 8.31 10.92
C PRO A 75 -0.48 6.87 11.22
N GLY A 76 0.23 6.25 12.17
CA GLY A 76 -0.09 4.95 12.72
C GLY A 76 0.61 3.79 12.02
N ALA A 77 0.66 2.64 12.73
CA ALA A 77 1.28 1.43 12.21
C ALA A 77 0.44 0.83 11.08
N LEU A 78 -0.90 0.77 11.24
CA LEU A 78 -1.79 0.46 10.13
C LEU A 78 -1.78 1.63 9.16
N ASN A 79 -1.26 1.40 7.97
CA ASN A 79 -0.98 2.48 7.04
C ASN A 79 -2.05 2.64 5.97
N HIS A 80 -2.40 1.55 5.28
CA HIS A 80 -3.39 1.66 4.20
C HIS A 80 -4.13 0.36 3.95
N LEU A 81 -5.29 0.50 3.28
CA LEU A 81 -6.06 -0.61 2.72
C LEU A 81 -5.88 -0.59 1.21
N CYS A 82 -5.61 -1.75 0.63
CA CYS A 82 -5.56 -1.90 -0.82
C CYS A 82 -6.75 -2.71 -1.30
N PHE A 83 -7.52 -2.12 -2.21
CA PHE A 83 -8.62 -2.82 -2.89
C PHE A 83 -8.15 -3.29 -4.26
N GLU A 84 -8.34 -4.58 -4.54
CA GLU A 84 -8.14 -5.11 -5.87
C GLU A 84 -9.34 -4.74 -6.74
N VAL A 85 -9.07 -4.28 -7.95
CA VAL A 85 -10.09 -3.86 -8.92
C VAL A 85 -9.86 -4.58 -10.24
N ASP A 86 -10.92 -4.69 -11.03
CA ASP A 86 -10.85 -5.31 -12.36
C ASP A 86 -10.45 -4.32 -13.46
N ASN A 87 -10.70 -3.02 -13.25
CA ASN A 87 -10.31 -1.97 -14.20
C ASN A 87 -9.89 -0.73 -13.40
N LEU A 88 -8.60 -0.47 -13.38
CA LEU A 88 -8.03 0.59 -12.53
C LEU A 88 -8.54 1.97 -12.94
N GLU A 89 -8.53 2.29 -14.23
CA GLU A 89 -8.97 3.59 -14.71
C GLU A 89 -10.44 3.86 -14.40
N ALA A 90 -11.28 2.86 -14.61
CA ALA A 90 -12.71 3.00 -14.32
C ALA A 90 -12.96 3.16 -12.83
N SER A 91 -12.23 2.42 -11.99
CA SER A 91 -12.34 2.52 -10.54
C SER A 91 -11.88 3.89 -10.04
N ILE A 92 -10.78 4.41 -10.58
CA ILE A 92 -10.31 5.76 -10.25
C ILE A 92 -11.40 6.78 -10.55
N GLN A 93 -12.02 6.68 -11.72
CA GLN A 93 -13.10 7.61 -12.11
C GLN A 93 -14.28 7.52 -11.13
N ASP A 94 -14.65 6.31 -10.72
CA ASP A 94 -15.75 6.13 -9.76
C ASP A 94 -15.43 6.78 -8.42
N PHE A 95 -14.21 6.61 -7.92
CA PHE A 95 -13.78 7.25 -6.69
C PHE A 95 -13.77 8.78 -6.84
N GLN A 96 -13.29 9.29 -7.97
CA GLN A 96 -13.24 10.72 -8.23
C GLN A 96 -14.65 11.34 -8.30
N LYS A 97 -15.61 10.64 -8.87
CA LYS A 97 -17.00 11.08 -8.90
C LYS A 97 -17.59 11.24 -7.50
N ASN A 98 -17.05 10.47 -6.54
CA ASN A 98 -17.49 10.52 -5.16
C ASN A 98 -16.57 11.37 -4.27
N GLY A 99 -15.76 12.22 -4.88
CA GLY A 99 -14.99 13.24 -4.17
C GLY A 99 -13.56 12.84 -3.81
N ALA A 100 -13.11 11.64 -4.16
CA ALA A 100 -11.73 11.24 -3.89
C ALA A 100 -10.78 11.94 -4.86
N ARG A 101 -9.55 12.22 -4.38
CA ARG A 101 -8.53 12.84 -5.22
C ARG A 101 -7.35 11.90 -5.39
N LEU A 102 -6.97 11.69 -6.65
CA LEU A 102 -5.85 10.84 -7.02
C LEU A 102 -4.51 11.50 -6.66
N VAL A 103 -3.61 10.73 -6.08
CA VAL A 103 -2.25 11.20 -5.80
C VAL A 103 -1.49 11.32 -7.12
N GLU A 104 -0.74 12.40 -7.28
CA GLU A 104 0.04 12.67 -8.49
C GLU A 104 1.06 11.56 -8.74
N GLY A 105 1.20 11.20 -10.01
CA GLY A 105 2.04 10.07 -10.42
C GLY A 105 1.28 8.77 -10.57
N CYS A 106 0.03 8.72 -10.15
CA CYS A 106 -0.82 7.55 -10.31
C CYS A 106 -1.71 7.65 -11.54
N PRO A 107 -2.10 6.54 -12.18
CA PRO A 107 -1.66 5.17 -11.84
C PRO A 107 -0.19 4.93 -12.22
N LYS A 108 0.42 3.95 -11.57
CA LYS A 108 1.84 3.63 -11.77
C LYS A 108 2.06 2.14 -11.51
N PRO A 109 3.22 1.58 -11.94
CA PRO A 109 3.56 0.21 -11.58
C PRO A 109 3.75 0.08 -10.06
N GLY A 110 3.28 -1.04 -9.51
CA GLY A 110 3.48 -1.42 -8.12
C GLY A 110 4.24 -2.73 -8.02
N ALA A 111 4.27 -3.31 -6.84
CA ALA A 111 4.99 -4.57 -6.61
C ALA A 111 4.37 -5.73 -7.39
N HIS A 112 3.03 -5.78 -7.49
CA HIS A 112 2.30 -6.88 -8.12
C HIS A 112 1.18 -6.36 -9.01
N GLY A 113 1.51 -5.46 -9.95
CA GLY A 113 0.54 -4.90 -10.87
C GLY A 113 0.55 -3.40 -10.85
N ARG A 114 -0.53 -2.80 -11.37
CA ARG A 114 -0.65 -1.34 -11.45
C ARG A 114 -1.41 -0.84 -10.23
N ILE A 115 -0.98 0.29 -9.69
CA ILE A 115 -1.55 0.84 -8.47
C ILE A 115 -1.93 2.30 -8.62
N ALA A 116 -2.82 2.74 -7.74
CA ALA A 116 -3.15 4.15 -7.56
C ALA A 116 -3.45 4.41 -6.09
N PHE A 117 -2.97 5.53 -5.57
CA PHE A 117 -3.29 5.98 -4.23
C PHE A 117 -4.22 7.19 -4.28
N LEU A 118 -5.10 7.28 -3.30
CA LEU A 118 -6.01 8.41 -3.14
C LEU A 118 -5.62 9.18 -1.87
N TYR A 119 -5.73 10.50 -1.93
CA TYR A 119 -5.40 11.32 -0.76
C TYR A 119 -6.35 11.00 0.40
N PRO A 120 -5.84 10.67 1.61
CA PRO A 120 -6.68 10.23 2.72
C PRO A 120 -7.64 11.31 3.21
N GLU A 121 -7.30 12.59 3.08
CA GLU A 121 -8.21 13.66 3.45
C GLU A 121 -9.47 13.69 2.59
N THR A 122 -9.46 13.03 1.43
CA THR A 122 -10.64 12.91 0.56
C THR A 122 -11.38 11.58 0.73
N THR A 123 -10.87 10.70 1.58
CA THR A 123 -11.43 9.36 1.82
C THR A 123 -11.60 9.10 3.32
N GLU A 124 -12.07 10.11 4.04
CA GLU A 124 -12.42 10.06 5.46
C GLU A 124 -11.23 9.66 6.36
N GLY A 125 -10.01 10.06 5.99
CA GLY A 125 -8.82 9.81 6.77
C GLY A 125 -8.21 8.42 6.56
N VAL A 126 -8.78 7.60 5.70
CA VAL A 126 -8.26 6.26 5.40
C VAL A 126 -7.43 6.33 4.12
N LEU A 127 -6.15 6.02 4.21
CA LEU A 127 -5.32 5.93 3.00
C LEU A 127 -5.73 4.71 2.20
N ILE A 128 -6.19 4.94 0.98
CA ILE A 128 -6.69 3.87 0.09
C ILE A 128 -5.75 3.72 -1.10
N GLU A 129 -5.40 2.48 -1.37
CA GLU A 129 -4.70 2.06 -2.58
C GLU A 129 -5.68 1.24 -3.44
N LEU A 130 -5.62 1.42 -4.74
CA LEU A 130 -6.32 0.56 -5.71
C LEU A 130 -5.26 -0.21 -6.49
N CYS A 131 -5.51 -1.48 -6.76
CA CYS A 131 -4.55 -2.35 -7.44
C CYS A 131 -5.25 -3.19 -8.51
N GLU A 132 -4.72 -3.14 -9.73
CA GLU A 132 -5.14 -4.02 -10.81
C GLU A 132 -4.00 -5.01 -11.07
N VAL A 133 -4.28 -6.26 -10.76
CA VAL A 133 -3.28 -7.34 -10.88
C VAL A 133 -3.36 -8.01 -12.22
#